data_133ea68db481fa0e3367707bd8dfd7c4
#
_entry.id   133ea68db481fa0e3367707bd8dfd7c4
#
_cell.length_a   1.000
_cell.length_b   1.000
_cell.length_c   1.000
_cell.angle_alpha   90.00
_cell.angle_beta   90.00
_cell.angle_gamma   90.00
#
_symmetry.space_group_name_H-M   'P 1'
#
loop_
_entity.id
_entity.type
_entity.pdbx_description
1 polymer ?
#
loop_
_entity_poly.entity_id
_entity_poly.type
_entity_poly.pdbx_seq_one_letter_code
_entity_poly.pdbx_strand_id
1 'polypeptide(L)'
;MRLRLKRPVSERRACIIPILVENGLSAPTSVTMIAFNLTGPGEDGRGNMFAPVAPPGEISEARVIIEGQSCDAFDTISIPELRCTSNDVTCEDKVELIDGESLRFAQRG
;
A
#
# COMPACT_ATOMS: atom_id res chain seq x y z
N MET A 1 -1.59 -8.83 9.10
CA MET A 1 -2.03 -7.55 8.50
C MET A 1 -2.24 -7.74 7.01
N ARG A 2 -3.29 -7.14 6.48
CA ARG A 2 -3.59 -7.20 5.04
C ARG A 2 -3.56 -5.81 4.45
N LEU A 3 -2.91 -5.68 3.30
CA LEU A 3 -2.95 -4.48 2.49
C LEU A 3 -3.77 -4.78 1.24
N ARG A 4 -4.92 -4.15 1.11
CA ARG A 4 -5.83 -4.36 0.00
C ARG A 4 -5.86 -3.13 -0.90
N LEU A 5 -5.49 -3.32 -2.17
CA LEU A 5 -5.58 -2.25 -3.17
C LEU A 5 -7.03 -2.00 -3.53
N LYS A 6 -7.42 -0.74 -3.48
CA LYS A 6 -8.71 -0.28 -4.00
C LYS A 6 -8.52 0.33 -5.39
N ARG A 7 -9.62 0.71 -6.01
CA ARG A 7 -9.59 1.27 -7.36
C ARG A 7 -8.85 2.60 -7.37
N PRO A 8 -7.79 2.75 -8.17
CA PRO A 8 -7.08 4.03 -8.30
C PRO A 8 -7.96 5.10 -8.94
N VAL A 9 -7.75 6.34 -8.55
CA VAL A 9 -8.46 7.49 -9.06
C VAL A 9 -7.46 8.49 -9.64
N SER A 10 -7.61 8.82 -10.92
CA SER A 10 -6.82 9.89 -11.55
C SER A 10 -7.47 11.23 -11.27
N GLU A 11 -6.72 12.16 -10.69
CA GLU A 11 -7.22 13.47 -10.34
C GLU A 11 -6.12 14.53 -10.52
N ARG A 12 -6.37 15.57 -11.31
CA ARG A 12 -5.48 16.72 -11.50
C ARG A 12 -4.01 16.35 -11.76
N ARG A 13 -3.76 15.43 -12.71
CA ARG A 13 -2.42 14.94 -13.04
C ARG A 13 -1.75 14.18 -11.90
N ALA A 14 -2.53 13.56 -11.04
CA ALA A 14 -2.02 12.67 -10.02
C ALA A 14 -2.80 11.36 -10.04
N CYS A 15 -2.13 10.27 -9.65
CA CYS A 15 -2.80 9.00 -9.39
C CYS A 15 -2.91 8.82 -7.90
N ILE A 16 -4.13 8.67 -7.40
CA ILE A 16 -4.42 8.41 -5.99
C ILE A 16 -4.81 6.95 -5.84
N ILE A 17 -4.06 6.21 -5.04
CA ILE A 17 -4.29 4.79 -4.81
C ILE A 17 -4.72 4.59 -3.37
N PRO A 18 -6.02 4.36 -3.12
CA PRO A 18 -6.49 4.02 -1.79
C PRO A 18 -6.07 2.60 -1.42
N ILE A 19 -5.60 2.42 -0.21
CA ILE A 19 -5.21 1.11 0.30
C ILE A 19 -5.90 0.87 1.64
N LEU A 20 -6.63 -0.23 1.75
CA LEU A 20 -7.19 -0.65 3.02
C LEU A 20 -6.14 -1.42 3.82
N VAL A 21 -5.93 -0.99 5.04
CA VAL A 21 -5.03 -1.65 5.99
C VAL A 21 -5.90 -2.36 7.03
N GLU A 22 -5.89 -3.69 6.98
CA GLU A 22 -6.65 -4.53 7.90
C GLU A 22 -5.71 -5.15 8.93
N ASN A 23 -5.94 -4.88 10.21
CA ASN A 23 -5.17 -5.52 11.27
C ASN A 23 -5.82 -6.83 11.69
N GLY A 24 -5.34 -7.95 11.14
CA GLY A 24 -5.78 -9.29 11.54
C GLY A 24 -4.98 -9.90 12.68
N LEU A 25 -4.09 -9.13 13.31
CA LEU A 25 -3.28 -9.59 14.43
C LEU A 25 -4.00 -9.35 15.75
N SER A 26 -3.50 -9.99 16.80
CA SER A 26 -4.09 -9.88 18.14
C SER A 26 -3.65 -8.64 18.92
N ALA A 27 -2.70 -7.88 18.40
CA ALA A 27 -2.18 -6.66 19.00
C ALA A 27 -2.27 -5.48 18.04
N PRO A 28 -2.29 -4.23 18.52
CA PRO A 28 -2.26 -3.07 17.64
C PRO A 28 -1.01 -3.08 16.75
N THR A 29 -1.17 -2.68 15.49
CA THR A 29 -0.04 -2.55 14.56
C THR A 29 0.28 -1.09 14.34
N SER A 30 1.57 -0.77 14.30
CA SER A 30 2.06 0.53 13.88
C SER A 30 2.87 0.34 12.61
N VAL A 31 2.35 0.86 11.50
CA VAL A 31 3.08 0.91 10.24
C VAL A 31 3.70 2.29 10.13
N THR A 32 5.01 2.36 10.32
CA THR A 32 5.71 3.63 10.32
C THR A 32 5.96 4.15 8.92
N MET A 33 6.19 3.26 7.96
CA MET A 33 6.38 3.66 6.57
C MET A 33 6.22 2.47 5.63
N ILE A 34 5.57 2.71 4.50
CA ILE A 34 5.57 1.79 3.37
C ILE A 34 6.01 2.59 2.14
N ALA A 35 7.10 2.15 1.50
CA ALA A 35 7.55 2.72 0.25
C ALA A 35 7.01 1.87 -0.91
N PHE A 36 6.53 2.54 -1.96
CA PHE A 36 5.96 1.89 -3.13
C PHE A 36 6.69 2.31 -4.39
N ASN A 37 6.94 1.34 -5.27
CA ASN A 37 7.34 1.57 -6.65
C ASN A 37 6.21 1.11 -7.56
N LEU A 38 5.87 1.93 -8.54
CA LEU A 38 4.83 1.63 -9.51
C LEU A 38 5.44 1.54 -10.89
N THR A 39 5.04 0.52 -11.64
CA THR A 39 5.50 0.29 -13.00
C THR A 39 4.32 0.01 -13.91
N GLY A 40 4.50 0.20 -15.21
CA GLY A 40 3.46 -0.02 -16.21
C GLY A 40 3.90 0.50 -17.57
N PRO A 41 2.93 0.75 -18.47
CA PRO A 41 3.26 1.25 -19.82
C PRO A 41 3.82 2.66 -19.84
N GLY A 42 3.58 3.47 -18.81
CA GLY A 42 4.14 4.82 -18.69
C GLY A 42 5.44 4.85 -17.90
N GLU A 43 5.82 6.03 -17.44
CA GLU A 43 7.00 6.19 -16.59
C GLU A 43 6.76 5.59 -15.21
N ASP A 44 7.84 5.12 -14.60
CA ASP A 44 7.78 4.58 -13.22
C ASP A 44 7.41 5.67 -12.23
N GLY A 45 6.66 5.30 -11.20
CA GLY A 45 6.30 6.18 -10.11
C GLY A 45 6.80 5.66 -8.77
N ARG A 46 6.92 6.57 -7.81
CA ARG A 46 7.28 6.25 -6.44
C ARG A 46 6.38 6.99 -5.49
N GLY A 47 5.99 6.33 -4.41
CA GLY A 47 5.20 6.95 -3.38
C GLY A 47 5.50 6.34 -2.02
N ASN A 48 5.14 7.08 -0.99
CA ASN A 48 5.23 6.62 0.39
C ASN A 48 3.87 6.72 1.05
N MET A 49 3.62 5.84 1.99
CA MET A 49 2.39 5.84 2.77
C MET A 49 2.74 5.67 4.24
N PHE A 50 2.09 6.46 5.07
CA PHE A 50 2.10 6.27 6.52
C PHE A 50 0.73 5.76 6.92
N ALA A 51 0.68 4.60 7.57
CA ALA A 51 -0.57 4.09 8.07
C ALA A 51 -0.70 4.43 9.55
N PRO A 52 -1.90 4.83 10.00
CA PRO A 52 -2.13 5.06 11.42
C PRO A 52 -2.03 3.76 12.21
N VAL A 53 -1.85 3.88 13.51
CA VAL A 53 -1.95 2.72 14.41
C VAL A 53 -3.33 2.10 14.25
N ALA A 54 -3.37 0.81 13.95
CA ALA A 54 -4.62 0.08 13.75
C ALA A 54 -4.84 -0.87 14.93
N PRO A 55 -5.92 -0.68 15.70
CA PRO A 55 -6.32 -1.66 16.72
C PRO A 55 -6.66 -3.03 16.10
N PRO A 56 -6.58 -4.12 16.89
CA PRO A 56 -6.91 -5.45 16.39
C PRO A 56 -8.32 -5.52 15.77
N GLY A 57 -8.42 -6.13 14.59
CA GLY A 57 -9.69 -6.32 13.89
C GLY A 57 -10.24 -5.09 13.19
N GLU A 58 -9.57 -3.94 13.28
CA GLU A 58 -10.02 -2.73 12.60
C GLU A 58 -9.41 -2.58 11.21
N ILE A 59 -10.13 -1.85 10.37
CA ILE A 59 -9.74 -1.51 9.00
C ILE A 59 -9.57 0.00 8.94
N SER A 60 -8.44 0.46 8.43
CA SER A 60 -8.21 1.87 8.14
C SER A 60 -7.86 2.05 6.67
N GLU A 61 -8.09 3.25 6.14
CA GLU A 61 -7.77 3.58 4.77
C GLU A 61 -6.60 4.56 4.75
N ALA A 62 -5.62 4.26 3.90
CA ALA A 62 -4.51 5.15 3.61
C ALA A 62 -4.45 5.39 2.10
N ARG A 63 -3.73 6.41 1.67
CA ARG A 63 -3.64 6.79 0.26
C ARG A 63 -2.20 6.97 -0.16
N VAL A 64 -1.88 6.44 -1.34
CA VAL A 64 -0.62 6.73 -2.03
C VAL A 64 -0.93 7.71 -3.14
N ILE A 65 -0.21 8.83 -3.17
CA ILE A 65 -0.40 9.87 -4.19
C ILE A 65 0.85 9.93 -5.05
N ILE A 66 0.67 9.69 -6.36
CA ILE A 66 1.74 9.79 -7.34
C ILE A 66 1.47 11.02 -8.20
N GLU A 67 2.24 12.07 -8.00
CA GLU A 67 2.07 13.31 -8.74
C GLU A 67 2.67 13.23 -10.14
N GLY A 68 2.09 13.95 -11.07
CA GLY A 68 2.60 14.12 -12.42
C GLY A 68 2.21 13.01 -13.39
N GLN A 69 1.46 12.00 -12.96
CA GLN A 69 1.03 10.90 -13.83
C GLN A 69 -0.40 10.48 -13.55
N SER A 70 -1.09 10.01 -14.59
CA SER A 70 -2.41 9.40 -14.41
C SER A 70 -2.26 7.93 -14.03
N CYS A 71 -3.32 7.34 -13.49
CA CYS A 71 -3.30 5.94 -13.07
C CYS A 71 -3.10 4.96 -14.22
N ASP A 72 -3.41 5.35 -15.46
CA ASP A 72 -3.20 4.53 -16.65
C ASP A 72 -1.71 4.23 -16.92
N ALA A 73 -0.80 4.98 -16.33
CA ALA A 73 0.63 4.74 -16.45
C ALA A 73 1.10 3.51 -15.68
N PHE A 74 0.26 2.97 -14.77
CA PHE A 74 0.66 1.91 -13.85
C PHE A 74 -0.26 0.70 -13.93
N ASP A 75 0.33 -0.49 -13.84
CA ASP A 75 -0.40 -1.75 -13.69
C ASP A 75 0.15 -2.62 -12.55
N THR A 76 1.35 -2.32 -12.07
CA THR A 76 2.03 -3.11 -11.05
C THR A 76 2.58 -2.21 -9.95
N ILE A 77 2.43 -2.64 -8.71
CA ILE A 77 2.98 -1.96 -7.55
C ILE A 77 3.86 -2.94 -6.77
N SER A 78 5.04 -2.49 -6.37
CA SER A 78 5.95 -3.26 -5.52
C SER A 78 6.25 -2.48 -4.25
N ILE A 79 6.62 -3.22 -3.20
CA ILE A 79 6.95 -2.63 -1.89
C ILE A 79 8.42 -2.93 -1.60
N PRO A 80 9.35 -2.01 -1.95
CA PRO A 80 10.78 -2.22 -1.67
C PRO A 80 11.10 -2.12 -0.19
N GLU A 81 10.30 -1.38 0.57
CA GLU A 81 10.52 -1.21 2.00
C GLU A 81 9.18 -1.12 2.74
N LEU A 82 9.07 -1.90 3.80
CA LEU A 82 7.91 -1.87 4.70
C LEU A 82 8.42 -1.98 6.13
N ARG A 83 8.01 -1.04 6.97
CA ARG A 83 8.33 -1.06 8.40
C ARG A 83 7.04 -1.17 9.19
N CYS A 84 6.90 -2.28 9.86
CA CYS A 84 5.72 -2.61 10.65
C CYS A 84 6.15 -3.15 12.00
N THR A 85 5.50 -2.70 13.06
CA THR A 85 5.68 -3.25 14.40
C THR A 85 4.33 -3.58 15.02
N SER A 86 4.29 -4.68 15.74
CA SER A 86 3.14 -5.08 16.54
C SER A 86 3.68 -5.59 17.88
N ASN A 87 3.36 -4.89 18.95
CA ASN A 87 3.79 -5.26 20.29
C ASN A 87 5.34 -5.39 20.39
N ASP A 88 6.06 -4.40 19.84
CA ASP A 88 7.53 -4.33 19.76
C ASP A 88 8.20 -5.45 18.94
N VAL A 89 7.41 -6.22 18.20
CA VAL A 89 7.90 -7.26 17.31
C VAL A 89 7.62 -6.83 15.86
N THR A 90 8.59 -7.06 14.97
CA THR A 90 8.38 -6.75 13.55
C THR A 90 7.29 -7.63 12.96
N CYS A 91 6.44 -7.04 12.11
CA CYS A 91 5.32 -7.74 11.48
C CYS A 91 5.41 -7.79 9.95
N GLU A 92 6.58 -7.49 9.36
CA GLU A 92 6.75 -7.47 7.91
C GLU A 92 6.48 -8.84 7.27
N ASP A 93 6.81 -9.91 7.95
CA ASP A 93 6.59 -11.29 7.50
C ASP A 93 5.12 -11.73 7.60
N LYS A 94 4.29 -10.95 8.28
CA LYS A 94 2.86 -11.24 8.47
C LYS A 94 1.96 -10.36 7.62
N VAL A 95 2.52 -9.72 6.61
CA VAL A 95 1.77 -8.85 5.71
C VAL A 95 1.29 -9.64 4.51
N GLU A 96 -0.02 -9.63 4.29
CA GLU A 96 -0.66 -10.24 3.14
C GLU A 96 -1.06 -9.15 2.15
N LEU A 97 -0.73 -9.33 0.87
CA LEU A 97 -0.98 -8.36 -0.19
C LEU A 97 -2.13 -8.84 -1.05
N ILE A 98 -3.17 -8.02 -1.22
CA ILE A 98 -4.36 -8.35 -1.98
C ILE A 98 -4.49 -7.42 -3.16
N ASP A 99 -4.49 -7.97 -4.37
CA ASP A 99 -4.56 -7.22 -5.62
C ASP A 99 -5.89 -6.48 -5.78
N GLY A 100 -5.83 -5.36 -6.49
CA GLY A 100 -7.01 -4.65 -6.96
C GLY A 100 -7.43 -5.11 -8.35
N GLU A 101 -8.43 -4.42 -8.92
CA GLU A 101 -8.96 -4.75 -10.26
C GLU A 101 -8.01 -4.37 -11.37
N SER A 102 -7.39 -3.19 -11.30
CA SER A 102 -6.52 -2.65 -12.34
C SER A 102 -5.05 -2.59 -11.95
N LEU A 103 -4.76 -2.70 -10.66
CA LEU A 103 -3.41 -2.60 -10.12
C LEU A 103 -3.11 -3.85 -9.31
N ARG A 104 -1.96 -4.46 -9.56
CA ARG A 104 -1.54 -5.71 -8.92
C ARG A 104 -0.24 -5.53 -8.18
N PHE A 105 -0.09 -6.24 -7.08
CA PHE A 105 1.19 -6.33 -6.40
C PHE A 105 2.14 -7.21 -7.21
N ALA A 106 3.40 -6.76 -7.35
CA ALA A 106 4.44 -7.60 -7.93
C ALA A 106 4.68 -8.81 -7.03
N GLN A 107 4.92 -9.96 -7.67
CA GLN A 107 5.27 -11.17 -6.92
C GLN A 107 6.59 -10.95 -6.20
N ARG A 108 6.62 -11.30 -4.94
CA ARG A 108 7.87 -11.39 -4.20
C ARG A 108 8.57 -12.66 -4.63
N GLY A 109 9.65 -12.48 -5.36
CA GLY A 109 10.53 -13.58 -5.73
C GLY A 109 11.25 -14.19 -4.55
#